data_36d8522f4fccb0c0d017e1ec2f497787
#
_entry.id   36d8522f4fccb0c0d017e1ec2f497787
#
_cell.length_a   1.000
_cell.length_b   1.000
_cell.length_c   1.000
_cell.angle_alpha   90.00
_cell.angle_beta   90.00
_cell.angle_gamma   90.00
#
_symmetry.space_group_name_H-M   'P 1'
#
loop_
_entity.id
_entity.type
_entity.pdbx_description
1 polymer ?
#
loop_
_entity_poly.entity_id
_entity_poly.type
_entity_poly.pdbx_seq_one_letter_code
_entity_poly.pdbx_strand_id
1 'polypeptide(L)'
;EDFFTAHGKTMIGWDEIIAGGLTANSAVMWWRSWAADSPKQTTSHGNALICSPNSEFYIDYQEDRNSIPAIYRFDPVKGLDAKEQQLVLGVQANLWTEWVPTMNRVWYQAFPRVIATAELGWSKPQTMNIDAFTSRLVAHLPRLQKMGVTYRIPDLTGFYNVNVFTDKGVVDVKCADPSATIRYTTDGSIPGVNAQLYAG
;
A
#
# COMPACT_ATOMS: atom_id res chain seq x y z
N GLU A 1 28.39 -1.37 -11.40
CA GLU A 1 28.55 -0.44 -10.26
C GLU A 1 29.71 0.50 -10.43
N ASP A 2 30.92 0.00 -10.76
CA ASP A 2 32.17 0.81 -10.93
C ASP A 2 31.94 2.01 -11.87
N PHE A 3 31.23 1.81 -12.95
CA PHE A 3 30.87 2.90 -13.87
C PHE A 3 30.11 4.04 -13.18
N PHE A 4 29.09 3.74 -12.38
CA PHE A 4 28.32 4.75 -11.66
C PHE A 4 29.14 5.44 -10.57
N THR A 5 29.93 4.65 -9.85
CA THR A 5 30.83 5.17 -8.80
C THR A 5 31.88 6.11 -9.38
N ALA A 6 32.49 5.76 -10.51
CA ALA A 6 33.44 6.60 -11.23
C ALA A 6 32.82 7.94 -11.70
N HIS A 7 31.51 8.01 -11.84
CA HIS A 7 30.75 9.21 -12.20
C HIS A 7 30.09 9.90 -11.00
N GLY A 8 30.47 9.56 -9.77
CA GLY A 8 29.96 10.15 -8.53
C GLY A 8 28.48 9.83 -8.27
N LYS A 9 27.98 8.70 -8.75
CA LYS A 9 26.61 8.23 -8.55
C LYS A 9 26.57 7.00 -7.66
N THR A 10 25.56 6.91 -6.81
CA THR A 10 25.23 5.70 -6.05
C THR A 10 24.22 4.89 -6.85
N MET A 11 24.51 3.62 -7.08
CA MET A 11 23.58 2.71 -7.73
C MET A 11 22.48 2.28 -6.73
N ILE A 12 21.24 2.26 -7.18
CA ILE A 12 20.15 1.58 -6.49
C ILE A 12 19.74 0.40 -7.37
N GLY A 13 19.86 -0.83 -6.86
CA GLY A 13 19.46 -2.04 -7.56
C GLY A 13 18.29 -2.72 -6.87
N TRP A 14 17.47 -3.43 -7.66
CA TRP A 14 16.49 -4.34 -7.10
C TRP A 14 17.19 -5.45 -6.31
N ASP A 15 16.51 -6.07 -5.36
CA ASP A 15 17.11 -7.00 -4.40
C ASP A 15 17.73 -8.26 -5.04
N GLU A 16 17.58 -8.48 -6.34
CA GLU A 16 18.34 -9.48 -7.09
C GLU A 16 19.85 -9.23 -7.09
N ILE A 17 20.29 -7.98 -6.94
CA ILE A 17 21.73 -7.67 -6.89
C ILE A 17 22.43 -8.33 -5.71
N ILE A 18 21.69 -8.70 -4.66
CA ILE A 18 22.23 -9.44 -3.49
C ILE A 18 22.89 -10.74 -3.93
N ALA A 19 22.30 -11.45 -4.89
CA ALA A 19 22.82 -12.72 -5.40
C ALA A 19 24.16 -12.56 -6.15
N GLY A 20 24.41 -11.38 -6.72
CA GLY A 20 25.67 -11.05 -7.39
C GLY A 20 26.79 -10.57 -6.47
N GLY A 21 26.50 -10.42 -5.19
CA GLY A 21 27.39 -9.82 -4.20
C GLY A 21 27.20 -8.31 -4.10
N LEU A 22 26.96 -7.82 -2.88
CA LEU A 22 26.82 -6.40 -2.60
C LEU A 22 28.20 -5.73 -2.49
N THR A 23 28.31 -4.54 -3.02
CA THR A 23 29.45 -3.68 -2.81
C THR A 23 29.08 -2.51 -1.89
N ALA A 24 30.05 -1.87 -1.26
CA ALA A 24 29.82 -0.87 -0.21
C ALA A 24 29.04 0.38 -0.67
N ASN A 25 28.99 0.64 -1.98
CA ASN A 25 28.43 1.88 -2.55
C ASN A 25 27.07 1.70 -3.24
N SER A 26 26.40 0.56 -3.06
CA SER A 26 25.08 0.32 -3.61
C SER A 26 23.98 0.42 -2.53
N ALA A 27 22.80 0.82 -2.95
CA ALA A 27 21.58 0.67 -2.17
C ALA A 27 20.71 -0.43 -2.77
N VAL A 28 19.92 -1.11 -1.96
CA VAL A 28 19.03 -2.20 -2.38
C VAL A 28 17.60 -1.76 -2.26
N MET A 29 16.81 -1.98 -3.31
CA MET A 29 15.36 -1.86 -3.29
C MET A 29 14.73 -3.24 -3.16
N TRP A 30 14.27 -3.58 -1.97
CA TRP A 30 13.61 -4.86 -1.70
C TRP A 30 12.18 -4.85 -2.20
N TRP A 31 11.88 -5.69 -3.20
CA TRP A 31 10.55 -5.80 -3.78
C TRP A 31 9.93 -7.19 -3.65
N ARG A 32 10.75 -8.22 -3.57
CA ARG A 32 10.33 -9.62 -3.50
C ARG A 32 9.87 -9.97 -2.09
N SER A 33 8.57 -9.90 -1.81
CA SER A 33 8.05 -10.26 -0.48
C SER A 33 8.38 -11.69 -0.04
N TRP A 34 8.61 -12.59 -0.98
CA TRP A 34 9.06 -13.97 -0.71
C TRP A 34 10.55 -14.09 -0.38
N ALA A 35 11.34 -13.08 -0.67
CA ALA A 35 12.74 -12.98 -0.25
C ALA A 35 12.84 -12.20 1.07
N ALA A 36 12.21 -12.71 2.12
CA ALA A 36 12.02 -12.02 3.39
C ALA A 36 13.33 -11.70 4.13
N ASP A 37 14.42 -12.39 3.81
CA ASP A 37 15.74 -12.15 4.39
C ASP A 37 16.51 -11.01 3.72
N SER A 38 16.06 -10.51 2.56
CA SER A 38 16.74 -9.45 1.81
C SER A 38 17.01 -8.19 2.63
N PRO A 39 16.09 -7.69 3.47
CA PRO A 39 16.35 -6.54 4.34
C PRO A 39 17.55 -6.79 5.27
N LYS A 40 17.56 -7.92 5.96
CA LYS A 40 18.63 -8.28 6.88
C LYS A 40 19.97 -8.50 6.16
N GLN A 41 19.97 -9.18 5.04
CA GLN A 41 21.18 -9.39 4.23
C GLN A 41 21.78 -8.04 3.76
N THR A 42 20.91 -7.12 3.31
CA THR A 42 21.33 -5.79 2.86
C THR A 42 21.96 -4.99 4.00
N THR A 43 21.25 -4.86 5.11
CA THR A 43 21.65 -3.97 6.20
C THR A 43 22.82 -4.53 7.01
N SER A 44 22.93 -5.85 7.21
CA SER A 44 24.10 -6.46 7.86
C SER A 44 25.37 -6.35 7.02
N HIS A 45 25.26 -6.20 5.71
CA HIS A 45 26.40 -5.90 4.84
C HIS A 45 26.81 -4.40 4.88
N GLY A 46 25.97 -3.54 5.48
CA GLY A 46 26.19 -2.09 5.58
C GLY A 46 25.58 -1.27 4.44
N ASN A 47 24.80 -1.89 3.57
CA ASN A 47 24.14 -1.21 2.46
C ASN A 47 22.82 -0.55 2.86
N ALA A 48 22.49 0.56 2.22
CA ALA A 48 21.21 1.23 2.39
C ALA A 48 20.06 0.41 1.77
N LEU A 49 18.89 0.48 2.41
CA LEU A 49 17.71 -0.28 2.04
C LEU A 49 16.52 0.65 1.74
N ILE A 50 15.80 0.38 0.66
CA ILE A 50 14.47 0.92 0.36
C ILE A 50 13.49 -0.25 0.40
N CYS A 51 12.43 -0.15 1.20
CA CYS A 51 11.41 -1.18 1.31
C CYS A 51 10.27 -0.92 0.32
N SER A 52 10.08 -1.85 -0.61
CA SER A 52 9.02 -1.80 -1.63
C SER A 52 8.43 -3.20 -1.91
N PRO A 53 8.19 -4.07 -0.87
CA PRO A 53 7.70 -5.41 -1.15
C PRO A 53 6.36 -5.37 -1.88
N ASN A 54 6.23 -6.28 -2.85
CA ASN A 54 5.07 -6.31 -3.74
C ASN A 54 3.77 -6.73 -3.04
N SER A 55 3.85 -7.31 -1.86
CA SER A 55 2.69 -7.64 -1.03
C SER A 55 1.98 -6.41 -0.47
N GLU A 56 2.69 -5.27 -0.29
CA GLU A 56 2.14 -4.03 0.28
C GLU A 56 2.19 -2.86 -0.70
N PHE A 57 3.27 -2.72 -1.50
CA PHE A 57 3.57 -1.47 -2.19
C PHE A 57 3.42 -1.50 -3.71
N TYR A 58 3.00 -2.63 -4.30
CA TYR A 58 2.66 -2.66 -5.72
C TYR A 58 1.20 -2.25 -5.90
N ILE A 59 0.98 -0.95 -6.02
CA ILE A 59 -0.37 -0.35 -6.07
C ILE A 59 -1.02 -0.43 -7.46
N ASP A 60 -0.36 -1.03 -8.44
CA ASP A 60 -0.96 -1.51 -9.68
C ASP A 60 -1.79 -2.80 -9.45
N TYR A 61 -1.54 -3.54 -8.38
CA TYR A 61 -2.38 -4.67 -7.98
C TYR A 61 -3.75 -4.19 -7.49
N GLN A 62 -4.73 -5.12 -7.52
CA GLN A 62 -6.06 -4.85 -7.00
C GLN A 62 -5.99 -4.57 -5.48
N GLU A 63 -6.91 -3.78 -5.02
CA GLU A 63 -6.94 -3.28 -3.63
C GLU A 63 -7.10 -4.37 -2.58
N ASP A 64 -7.75 -5.49 -2.92
CA ASP A 64 -7.88 -6.67 -2.06
C ASP A 64 -6.53 -7.31 -1.72
N ARG A 65 -5.51 -7.11 -2.58
CA ARG A 65 -4.16 -7.60 -2.32
C ARG A 65 -3.31 -6.61 -1.52
N ASN A 66 -3.34 -5.34 -1.91
CA ASN A 66 -2.47 -4.27 -1.37
C ASN A 66 -3.35 -3.19 -0.74
N SER A 67 -4.05 -3.55 0.32
CA SER A 67 -5.01 -2.67 0.99
C SER A 67 -4.33 -1.61 1.87
N ILE A 68 -5.04 -0.52 2.14
CA ILE A 68 -4.58 0.51 3.09
C ILE A 68 -4.18 -0.08 4.44
N PRO A 69 -4.97 -0.97 5.08
CA PRO A 69 -4.55 -1.59 6.33
C PRO A 69 -3.28 -2.44 6.22
N ALA A 70 -3.01 -3.08 5.07
CA ALA A 70 -1.77 -3.83 4.87
C ALA A 70 -0.56 -2.89 4.81
N ILE A 71 -0.63 -1.82 3.99
CA ILE A 71 0.40 -0.78 3.91
C ILE A 71 0.65 -0.16 5.30
N TYR A 72 -0.41 0.19 6.01
CA TYR A 72 -0.32 0.90 7.28
C TYR A 72 0.29 0.08 8.42
N ARG A 73 0.16 -1.25 8.38
CA ARG A 73 0.75 -2.18 9.36
C ARG A 73 2.16 -2.63 9.01
N PHE A 74 2.66 -2.26 7.83
CA PHE A 74 3.99 -2.63 7.43
C PHE A 74 5.04 -2.00 8.35
N ASP A 75 6.00 -2.79 8.79
CA ASP A 75 7.13 -2.33 9.60
C ASP A 75 8.42 -2.44 8.77
N PRO A 76 8.94 -1.31 8.25
CA PRO A 76 10.12 -1.30 7.38
C PRO A 76 11.43 -1.70 8.11
N VAL A 77 11.41 -1.73 9.44
CA VAL A 77 12.60 -2.05 10.25
C VAL A 77 12.46 -3.37 11.02
N LYS A 78 11.45 -4.16 10.69
CA LYS A 78 11.17 -5.44 11.35
C LYS A 78 12.38 -6.38 11.29
N GLY A 79 12.81 -6.86 12.45
CA GLY A 79 13.92 -7.81 12.57
C GLY A 79 15.33 -7.21 12.42
N LEU A 80 15.44 -5.87 12.29
CA LEU A 80 16.71 -5.15 12.19
C LEU A 80 17.14 -4.60 13.55
N ASP A 81 18.44 -4.64 13.83
CA ASP A 81 18.99 -3.99 15.01
C ASP A 81 19.10 -2.46 14.85
N ALA A 82 19.47 -1.75 15.92
CA ALA A 82 19.49 -0.28 15.92
C ALA A 82 20.46 0.35 14.91
N LYS A 83 21.53 -0.34 14.53
CA LYS A 83 22.47 0.14 13.50
C LYS A 83 21.90 -0.10 12.11
N GLU A 84 21.34 -1.26 11.90
CA GLU A 84 20.72 -1.67 10.64
C GLU A 84 19.51 -0.80 10.29
N GLN A 85 18.70 -0.43 11.30
CA GLN A 85 17.56 0.48 11.12
C GLN A 85 17.96 1.85 10.55
N GLN A 86 19.16 2.33 10.86
CA GLN A 86 19.67 3.61 10.31
C GLN A 86 19.99 3.53 8.81
N LEU A 87 20.13 2.33 8.26
CA LEU A 87 20.36 2.11 6.84
C LEU A 87 19.06 2.05 6.02
N VAL A 88 17.89 2.01 6.67
CA VAL A 88 16.60 2.03 6.00
C VAL A 88 16.25 3.45 5.58
N LEU A 89 16.30 3.71 4.27
CA LEU A 89 16.01 5.02 3.69
C LEU A 89 14.50 5.35 3.70
N GLY A 90 13.66 4.32 3.70
CA GLY A 90 12.21 4.48 3.73
C GLY A 90 11.47 3.44 2.90
N VAL A 91 10.25 3.80 2.50
CA VAL A 91 9.35 2.96 1.72
C VAL A 91 9.06 3.57 0.35
N GLN A 92 8.75 2.72 -0.64
CA GLN A 92 8.37 3.16 -1.98
C GLN A 92 7.15 2.37 -2.46
N ALA A 93 6.15 3.07 -3.01
CA ALA A 93 5.07 2.45 -3.75
C ALA A 93 5.39 2.42 -5.25
N ASN A 94 5.09 1.31 -5.91
CA ASN A 94 5.26 1.12 -7.35
C ASN A 94 3.90 1.02 -8.03
N LEU A 95 3.78 1.66 -9.19
CA LEU A 95 2.63 1.55 -10.07
C LEU A 95 3.15 1.24 -11.48
N TRP A 96 3.09 -0.03 -11.84
CA TRP A 96 3.47 -0.51 -13.17
C TRP A 96 2.29 -0.37 -14.13
N THR A 97 2.56 -0.05 -15.38
CA THR A 97 1.52 0.40 -16.30
C THR A 97 0.97 -0.67 -17.25
N GLU A 98 1.38 -1.93 -17.10
CA GLU A 98 0.92 -3.03 -17.97
C GLU A 98 -0.61 -3.17 -17.98
N TRP A 99 -1.26 -2.86 -16.83
CA TRP A 99 -2.71 -2.98 -16.68
C TRP A 99 -3.38 -1.64 -16.35
N VAL A 100 -2.68 -0.53 -16.58
CA VAL A 100 -3.12 0.83 -16.22
C VAL A 100 -3.11 1.73 -17.44
N PRO A 101 -4.12 1.61 -18.34
CA PRO A 101 -4.08 2.21 -19.68
C PRO A 101 -4.38 3.71 -19.72
N THR A 102 -4.90 4.31 -18.64
CA THR A 102 -5.32 5.72 -18.61
C THR A 102 -4.90 6.44 -17.34
N MET A 103 -4.78 7.77 -17.39
CA MET A 103 -4.48 8.58 -16.20
C MET A 103 -5.56 8.46 -15.12
N ASN A 104 -6.83 8.34 -15.48
CA ASN A 104 -7.89 8.08 -14.50
C ASN A 104 -7.68 6.75 -13.78
N ARG A 105 -7.18 5.72 -14.49
CA ARG A 105 -6.84 4.45 -13.86
C ARG A 105 -5.61 4.57 -12.97
N VAL A 106 -4.60 5.37 -13.35
CA VAL A 106 -3.45 5.70 -12.48
C VAL A 106 -3.93 6.30 -11.16
N TRP A 107 -4.76 7.35 -11.25
CA TRP A 107 -5.31 8.01 -10.05
C TRP A 107 -6.12 7.06 -9.17
N TYR A 108 -7.00 6.28 -9.78
CA TYR A 108 -7.80 5.29 -9.07
C TYR A 108 -6.96 4.22 -8.36
N GLN A 109 -5.89 3.75 -8.98
CA GLN A 109 -4.98 2.77 -8.38
C GLN A 109 -4.11 3.40 -7.28
N ALA A 110 -3.64 4.64 -7.49
CA ALA A 110 -2.77 5.32 -6.54
C ALA A 110 -3.54 5.79 -5.29
N PHE A 111 -4.70 6.44 -5.49
CA PHE A 111 -5.43 7.04 -4.38
C PHE A 111 -6.61 6.17 -3.92
N PRO A 112 -6.74 6.01 -2.59
CA PRO A 112 -6.01 6.70 -1.52
C PRO A 112 -4.77 5.98 -0.99
N ARG A 113 -4.35 4.84 -1.54
CA ARG A 113 -3.26 3.98 -1.01
C ARG A 113 -1.91 4.70 -0.85
N VAL A 114 -1.56 5.56 -1.81
CA VAL A 114 -0.31 6.34 -1.73
C VAL A 114 -0.29 7.29 -0.52
N ILE A 115 -1.45 7.72 -0.02
CA ILE A 115 -1.53 8.55 1.19
C ILE A 115 -1.13 7.73 2.42
N ALA A 116 -1.53 6.46 2.50
CA ALA A 116 -1.09 5.55 3.56
C ALA A 116 0.43 5.29 3.48
N THR A 117 0.97 5.11 2.27
CA THR A 117 2.42 4.98 2.06
C THR A 117 3.16 6.25 2.52
N ALA A 118 2.64 7.43 2.21
CA ALA A 118 3.24 8.69 2.64
C ALA A 118 3.21 8.82 4.18
N GLU A 119 2.09 8.50 4.83
CA GLU A 119 2.03 8.56 6.29
C GLU A 119 3.01 7.58 6.92
N LEU A 120 3.09 6.35 6.44
CA LEU A 120 4.07 5.37 6.91
C LEU A 120 5.51 5.88 6.77
N GLY A 121 5.86 6.49 5.64
CA GLY A 121 7.22 6.98 5.39
C GLY A 121 7.60 8.23 6.18
N TRP A 122 6.63 9.05 6.61
CA TRP A 122 6.88 10.32 7.28
C TRP A 122 6.54 10.33 8.77
N SER A 123 5.88 9.29 9.28
CA SER A 123 5.45 9.22 10.68
C SER A 123 6.34 8.30 11.50
N LYS A 124 6.47 8.60 12.79
CA LYS A 124 7.10 7.68 13.72
C LYS A 124 6.14 6.52 14.03
N PRO A 125 6.60 5.27 14.06
CA PRO A 125 5.73 4.11 14.31
C PRO A 125 4.85 4.25 15.57
N GLN A 126 5.40 4.86 16.63
CA GLN A 126 4.71 5.05 17.91
C GLN A 126 3.53 6.03 17.85
N THR A 127 3.48 6.87 16.79
CA THR A 127 2.41 7.86 16.60
C THR A 127 1.35 7.40 15.60
N MET A 128 1.55 6.24 14.98
CA MET A 128 0.63 5.71 13.97
C MET A 128 -0.63 5.13 14.62
N ASN A 129 -1.79 5.52 14.10
CA ASN A 129 -3.10 5.03 14.52
C ASN A 129 -4.03 4.97 13.31
N ILE A 130 -4.49 3.77 12.96
CA ILE A 130 -5.27 3.52 11.74
C ILE A 130 -6.62 4.25 11.75
N ASP A 131 -7.29 4.36 12.90
CA ASP A 131 -8.59 5.02 12.99
C ASP A 131 -8.45 6.54 12.83
N ALA A 132 -7.43 7.12 13.48
CA ALA A 132 -7.09 8.52 13.31
C ALA A 132 -6.64 8.83 11.87
N PHE A 133 -5.88 7.93 11.24
CA PHE A 133 -5.53 8.03 9.82
C PHE A 133 -6.78 8.00 8.94
N THR A 134 -7.66 7.03 9.14
CA THR A 134 -8.91 6.87 8.37
C THR A 134 -9.77 8.13 8.46
N SER A 135 -9.90 8.71 9.64
CA SER A 135 -10.64 9.97 9.84
C SER A 135 -10.04 11.13 9.05
N ARG A 136 -8.71 11.27 9.05
CA ARG A 136 -8.01 12.28 8.24
C ARG A 136 -8.11 12.00 6.75
N LEU A 137 -8.03 10.74 6.36
CA LEU A 137 -8.18 10.33 4.97
C LEU A 137 -9.55 10.72 4.42
N VAL A 138 -10.64 10.39 5.13
CA VAL A 138 -12.00 10.75 4.73
C VAL A 138 -12.14 12.27 4.57
N ALA A 139 -11.60 13.06 5.50
CA ALA A 139 -11.57 14.52 5.39
C ALA A 139 -10.72 15.03 4.20
N HIS A 140 -9.80 14.20 3.67
CA HIS A 140 -8.96 14.54 2.53
C HIS A 140 -9.61 14.22 1.16
N LEU A 141 -10.51 13.23 1.10
CA LEU A 141 -11.16 12.81 -0.16
C LEU A 141 -11.84 13.97 -0.92
N PRO A 142 -12.58 14.90 -0.29
CA PRO A 142 -13.16 16.05 -0.98
C PRO A 142 -12.11 16.97 -1.64
N ARG A 143 -10.89 17.01 -1.11
CA ARG A 143 -9.79 17.78 -1.72
C ARG A 143 -9.31 17.13 -3.01
N LEU A 144 -9.19 15.79 -3.02
CA LEU A 144 -8.86 15.03 -4.24
C LEU A 144 -9.94 15.25 -5.31
N GLN A 145 -11.22 15.17 -4.91
CA GLN A 145 -12.34 15.44 -5.82
C GLN A 145 -12.28 16.84 -6.42
N LYS A 146 -12.03 17.86 -5.60
CA LYS A 146 -11.88 19.25 -6.07
C LYS A 146 -10.72 19.43 -7.03
N MET A 147 -9.67 18.63 -6.89
CA MET A 147 -8.50 18.61 -7.79
C MET A 147 -8.75 17.80 -9.06
N GLY A 148 -9.92 17.18 -9.23
CA GLY A 148 -10.25 16.32 -10.36
C GLY A 148 -9.52 14.96 -10.33
N VAL A 149 -9.00 14.56 -9.17
CA VAL A 149 -8.32 13.27 -8.99
C VAL A 149 -9.36 12.19 -8.77
N THR A 150 -9.41 11.22 -9.67
CA THR A 150 -10.20 10.00 -9.48
C THR A 150 -9.56 9.17 -8.36
N TYR A 151 -10.34 8.76 -7.36
CA TYR A 151 -9.85 7.91 -6.29
C TYR A 151 -10.82 6.76 -6.03
N ARG A 152 -10.31 5.70 -5.45
CA ARG A 152 -11.13 4.59 -4.99
C ARG A 152 -11.78 4.96 -3.66
N ILE A 153 -13.10 4.79 -3.57
CA ILE A 153 -13.82 4.90 -2.29
C ILE A 153 -13.32 3.79 -1.36
N PRO A 154 -13.08 4.09 -0.07
CA PRO A 154 -12.66 3.07 0.90
C PRO A 154 -13.59 1.86 0.92
N ASP A 155 -13.02 0.68 1.12
CA ASP A 155 -13.77 -0.56 1.15
C ASP A 155 -14.82 -0.57 2.25
N LEU A 156 -15.90 -1.29 1.99
CA LEU A 156 -16.94 -1.54 2.98
C LEU A 156 -16.39 -2.46 4.07
N THR A 157 -16.85 -2.24 5.29
CA THR A 157 -16.54 -3.05 6.48
C THR A 157 -17.82 -3.59 7.10
N GLY A 158 -17.69 -4.46 8.12
CA GLY A 158 -18.83 -5.04 8.84
C GLY A 158 -19.29 -6.40 8.29
N PHE A 159 -18.59 -6.96 7.30
CA PHE A 159 -18.87 -8.29 6.77
C PHE A 159 -17.57 -8.97 6.31
N TYR A 160 -17.63 -10.27 6.08
CA TYR A 160 -16.57 -11.04 5.46
C TYR A 160 -16.91 -11.34 3.99
N ASN A 161 -15.90 -11.63 3.17
CA ASN A 161 -16.11 -12.02 1.77
C ASN A 161 -16.97 -13.28 1.61
N VAL A 162 -16.93 -14.15 2.63
CA VAL A 162 -17.78 -15.33 2.73
C VAL A 162 -18.40 -15.34 4.12
N ASN A 163 -19.74 -15.37 4.17
CA ASN A 163 -20.50 -15.46 5.41
C ASN A 163 -21.41 -16.68 5.33
N VAL A 164 -21.41 -17.51 6.37
CA VAL A 164 -22.23 -18.73 6.44
C VAL A 164 -23.23 -18.58 7.58
N PHE A 165 -24.49 -18.71 7.25
CA PHE A 165 -25.60 -18.66 8.22
C PHE A 165 -26.35 -19.99 8.20
N THR A 166 -26.82 -20.45 9.36
CA THR A 166 -27.60 -21.67 9.48
C THR A 166 -29.09 -21.44 9.29
N ASP A 167 -29.57 -20.25 9.59
CA ASP A 167 -30.99 -19.89 9.50
C ASP A 167 -31.13 -18.44 9.04
N LYS A 168 -30.69 -17.49 9.85
CA LYS A 168 -30.73 -16.05 9.56
C LYS A 168 -29.35 -15.43 9.75
N GLY A 169 -29.02 -14.43 8.92
CA GLY A 169 -27.84 -13.62 9.07
C GLY A 169 -28.17 -12.14 9.01
N VAL A 170 -27.44 -11.34 9.78
CA VAL A 170 -27.46 -9.89 9.67
C VAL A 170 -26.12 -9.44 9.11
N VAL A 171 -26.16 -8.61 8.09
CA VAL A 171 -24.99 -8.00 7.48
C VAL A 171 -25.05 -6.50 7.77
N ASP A 172 -24.17 -6.03 8.67
CA ASP A 172 -24.05 -4.62 9.02
C ASP A 172 -22.91 -4.00 8.22
N VAL A 173 -23.25 -3.34 7.11
CA VAL A 173 -22.29 -2.80 6.14
C VAL A 173 -21.99 -1.35 6.45
N LYS A 174 -20.71 -1.00 6.55
CA LYS A 174 -20.26 0.36 6.82
C LYS A 174 -19.26 0.83 5.76
N CYS A 175 -19.35 2.11 5.41
CA CYS A 175 -18.34 2.81 4.62
C CYS A 175 -17.66 3.86 5.49
N ALA A 176 -16.34 3.97 5.40
CA ALA A 176 -15.59 5.01 6.12
C ALA A 176 -15.93 6.42 5.61
N ASP A 177 -16.33 6.56 4.33
CA ASP A 177 -16.82 7.81 3.77
C ASP A 177 -18.33 7.94 4.05
N PRO A 178 -18.76 8.85 4.94
CA PRO A 178 -20.17 9.02 5.28
C PRO A 178 -21.01 9.62 4.13
N SER A 179 -20.37 10.17 3.10
CA SER A 179 -21.05 10.68 1.91
C SER A 179 -21.32 9.60 0.86
N ALA A 180 -20.74 8.40 1.04
CA ALA A 180 -20.90 7.30 0.10
C ALA A 180 -22.32 6.72 0.16
N THR A 181 -22.86 6.41 -1.01
CA THR A 181 -24.13 5.70 -1.14
C THR A 181 -23.88 4.21 -1.34
N ILE A 182 -24.38 3.38 -0.43
CA ILE A 182 -24.26 1.92 -0.53
C ILE A 182 -25.52 1.37 -1.22
N ARG A 183 -25.32 0.52 -2.22
CA ARG A 183 -26.37 -0.19 -2.93
C ARG A 183 -26.10 -1.69 -2.93
N TYR A 184 -27.17 -2.49 -2.96
CA TYR A 184 -27.03 -3.94 -2.93
C TYR A 184 -28.07 -4.63 -3.81
N THR A 185 -27.78 -5.89 -4.12
CA THR A 185 -28.71 -6.87 -4.75
C THR A 185 -28.69 -8.15 -3.93
N THR A 186 -29.74 -8.96 -4.07
CA THR A 186 -29.88 -10.26 -3.39
C THR A 186 -29.88 -11.44 -4.35
N ASP A 187 -29.74 -11.17 -5.65
CA ASP A 187 -29.79 -12.15 -6.73
C ASP A 187 -28.41 -12.48 -7.33
N GLY A 188 -27.35 -11.91 -6.75
CA GLY A 188 -25.98 -12.06 -7.25
C GLY A 188 -25.61 -11.15 -8.41
N SER A 189 -26.52 -10.29 -8.88
CA SER A 189 -26.21 -9.29 -9.89
C SER A 189 -25.36 -8.15 -9.32
N ILE A 190 -24.56 -7.48 -10.18
CA ILE A 190 -23.80 -6.31 -9.77
C ILE A 190 -24.75 -5.14 -9.52
N PRO A 191 -24.75 -4.51 -8.33
CA PRO A 191 -25.63 -3.37 -8.03
C PRO A 191 -25.38 -2.19 -8.98
N GLY A 192 -26.38 -1.81 -9.77
CA GLY A 192 -26.36 -0.61 -10.60
C GLY A 192 -26.91 0.62 -9.86
N VAL A 193 -26.98 1.75 -10.59
CA VAL A 193 -27.47 3.03 -10.04
C VAL A 193 -28.93 2.99 -9.57
N ASN A 194 -29.70 2.03 -10.04
CA ASN A 194 -31.11 1.81 -9.67
C ASN A 194 -31.29 0.68 -8.64
N ALA A 195 -30.21 0.03 -8.20
CA ALA A 195 -30.29 -1.02 -7.19
C ALA A 195 -30.73 -0.45 -5.84
N GLN A 196 -31.24 -1.33 -4.98
CA GLN A 196 -31.78 -0.97 -3.66
C GLN A 196 -30.71 -0.27 -2.82
N LEU A 197 -31.14 0.80 -2.12
CA LEU A 197 -30.30 1.50 -1.15
C LEU A 197 -30.19 0.69 0.14
N TYR A 198 -28.97 0.60 0.66
CA TYR A 198 -28.75 0.10 2.01
C TYR A 198 -28.93 1.26 3.00
N ALA A 199 -29.84 1.08 3.95
CA ALA A 199 -30.21 2.13 4.92
C ALA A 199 -29.73 1.81 6.37
N GLY A 200 -29.00 0.69 6.57
CA GLY A 200 -28.58 0.23 7.89
C GLY A 200 -29.53 -0.78 8.48
#